data_b50b600787425eb4454fce1512d74933
#
_entry.id   b50b600787425eb4454fce1512d74933
#
_cell.length_a   1.000
_cell.length_b   1.000
_cell.length_c   1.000
_cell.angle_alpha   90.00
_cell.angle_beta   90.00
_cell.angle_gamma   90.00
#
_symmetry.space_group_name_H-M   'P 1'
#
loop_
_entity.id
_entity.type
_entity.pdbx_description
1 polymer ?
#
loop_
_entity_poly.entity_id
_entity_poly.type
_entity_poly.pdbx_seq_one_letter_code
_entity_poly.pdbx_strand_id
1 'polypeptide(L)'
;MKVMRYILLLSLICIALSGCGGEPAVPIDPAAVEASLSTEPAVPVAEAPVTMRATFSGAEITDKADVTLDIRLDDKPMLVNTTYDGEGGFTAGYNFEEPGSYEVFIHLYVDDLHLTKKAQVDVQ
;
A
#
# COMPACT_ATOMS: atom_id res chain seq x y z
N MET A 1 -7.10 -48.08 43.61
CA MET A 1 -7.65 -48.30 42.25
C MET A 1 -8.52 -47.16 41.79
N LYS A 2 -9.37 -46.58 42.64
CA LYS A 2 -10.22 -45.44 42.23
C LYS A 2 -9.44 -44.14 42.06
N VAL A 3 -8.37 -43.91 42.79
CA VAL A 3 -7.55 -42.69 42.73
C VAL A 3 -6.72 -42.63 41.45
N MET A 4 -6.28 -43.78 40.93
CA MET A 4 -5.51 -43.85 39.71
C MET A 4 -6.34 -43.50 38.45
N ARG A 5 -7.65 -43.68 38.55
CA ARG A 5 -8.59 -43.41 37.48
C ARG A 5 -8.88 -41.90 37.32
N TYR A 6 -8.78 -41.16 38.43
CA TYR A 6 -8.95 -39.67 38.40
C TYR A 6 -7.68 -38.96 37.93
N ILE A 7 -6.51 -39.55 38.17
CA ILE A 7 -5.23 -38.97 37.70
C ILE A 7 -5.11 -39.06 36.17
N LEU A 8 -5.66 -40.14 35.57
CA LEU A 8 -5.65 -40.29 34.11
C LEU A 8 -6.63 -39.35 33.40
N LEU A 9 -7.70 -38.96 34.07
CA LEU A 9 -8.70 -38.01 33.55
C LEU A 9 -8.24 -36.54 33.67
N LEU A 10 -7.37 -36.25 34.63
CA LEU A 10 -6.83 -34.91 34.82
C LEU A 10 -5.68 -34.57 33.86
N SER A 11 -5.03 -35.61 33.32
CA SER A 11 -3.92 -35.45 32.37
C SER A 11 -4.37 -35.14 30.93
N LEU A 12 -5.66 -35.29 30.63
CA LEU A 12 -6.19 -35.12 29.29
C LEU A 12 -6.76 -33.74 29.02
N ILE A 13 -6.78 -32.84 30.03
CA ILE A 13 -7.37 -31.49 29.89
C ILE A 13 -6.32 -30.41 29.57
N CYS A 14 -5.03 -30.73 29.59
CA CYS A 14 -3.97 -29.73 29.38
C CYS A 14 -3.47 -29.54 27.92
N ILE A 15 -4.15 -30.09 26.90
CA ILE A 15 -3.64 -30.05 25.51
C ILE A 15 -4.48 -29.13 24.59
N ALA A 16 -5.34 -28.31 25.13
CA ALA A 16 -6.22 -27.47 24.28
C ALA A 16 -5.98 -25.96 24.41
N LEU A 17 -4.77 -25.51 24.69
CA LEU A 17 -4.41 -24.09 24.71
C LEU A 17 -3.13 -23.79 23.92
N SER A 18 -2.94 -24.48 22.79
CA SER A 18 -2.11 -23.94 21.75
C SER A 18 -2.98 -22.96 20.95
N GLY A 19 -3.18 -21.78 21.50
CA GLY A 19 -3.71 -20.66 20.75
C GLY A 19 -2.76 -20.40 19.59
N CYS A 20 -3.19 -20.63 18.35
CA CYS A 20 -2.52 -20.12 17.18
C CYS A 20 -2.60 -18.60 17.26
N GLY A 21 -1.60 -17.96 17.87
CA GLY A 21 -1.31 -16.57 17.59
C GLY A 21 -1.03 -16.47 16.11
N GLY A 22 -1.75 -15.62 15.36
CA GLY A 22 -1.45 -15.37 13.96
C GLY A 22 0.03 -15.02 13.80
N GLU A 23 0.62 -15.34 12.65
CA GLU A 23 1.99 -14.95 12.35
C GLU A 23 2.12 -13.43 12.51
N PRO A 24 3.14 -12.92 13.22
CA PRO A 24 3.36 -11.50 13.31
C PRO A 24 3.59 -10.94 11.91
N ALA A 25 2.94 -9.84 11.57
CA ALA A 25 3.19 -9.15 10.31
C ALA A 25 4.68 -8.84 10.19
N VAL A 26 5.27 -9.13 9.02
CA VAL A 26 6.67 -8.80 8.75
C VAL A 26 6.80 -7.27 8.75
N PRO A 27 7.67 -6.68 9.59
CA PRO A 27 7.86 -5.24 9.61
C PRO A 27 8.36 -4.75 8.25
N ILE A 28 7.78 -3.67 7.76
CA ILE A 28 8.24 -3.02 6.53
C ILE A 28 9.49 -2.19 6.85
N ASP A 29 10.59 -2.47 6.15
CA ASP A 29 11.78 -1.62 6.20
C ASP A 29 11.58 -0.41 5.27
N PRO A 30 11.45 0.81 5.80
CA PRO A 30 11.23 1.99 4.99
C PRO A 30 12.32 2.23 3.94
N ALA A 31 13.56 1.87 4.25
CA ALA A 31 14.70 2.06 3.37
C ALA A 31 14.68 1.11 2.15
N ALA A 32 13.99 -0.02 2.27
CA ALA A 32 13.88 -1.02 1.20
C ALA A 32 12.72 -0.74 0.23
N VAL A 33 11.76 0.11 0.61
CA VAL A 33 10.58 0.37 -0.21
C VAL A 33 10.91 1.36 -1.32
N GLU A 34 10.64 0.94 -2.55
CA GLU A 34 10.67 1.78 -3.74
C GLU A 34 9.27 1.90 -4.33
N ALA A 35 8.97 3.03 -4.94
CA ALA A 35 7.70 3.28 -5.61
C ALA A 35 7.92 3.59 -7.08
N SER A 36 6.97 3.16 -7.91
CA SER A 36 6.91 3.48 -9.33
C SER A 36 5.53 4.01 -9.67
N LEU A 37 5.47 4.98 -10.57
CA LEU A 37 4.23 5.53 -11.08
C LEU A 37 4.17 5.32 -12.58
N SER A 38 3.10 4.72 -13.07
CA SER A 38 2.81 4.56 -14.48
C SER A 38 1.52 5.30 -14.85
N THR A 39 1.40 5.65 -16.11
CA THR A 39 0.22 6.33 -16.64
C THR A 39 -0.36 5.58 -17.85
N GLU A 40 -1.69 5.67 -17.98
CA GLU A 40 -2.43 5.20 -19.14
C GLU A 40 -3.28 6.37 -19.67
N PRO A 41 -2.99 6.91 -20.86
CA PRO A 41 -1.93 6.51 -21.80
C PRO A 41 -0.53 6.75 -21.26
N ALA A 42 0.47 6.06 -21.83
CA ALA A 42 1.87 6.16 -21.41
C ALA A 42 2.44 7.58 -21.56
N VAL A 43 1.96 8.31 -22.54
CA VAL A 43 2.23 9.74 -22.73
C VAL A 43 0.94 10.51 -22.52
N PRO A 44 0.73 11.07 -21.32
CA PRO A 44 -0.48 11.84 -21.01
C PRO A 44 -0.57 13.12 -21.85
N VAL A 45 -1.80 13.48 -22.17
CA VAL A 45 -2.12 14.73 -22.88
C VAL A 45 -3.01 15.58 -21.97
N ALA A 46 -2.75 16.90 -21.96
CA ALA A 46 -3.58 17.83 -21.21
C ALA A 46 -5.04 17.82 -21.68
N GLU A 47 -5.95 18.07 -20.76
CA GLU A 47 -7.41 18.08 -20.95
C GLU A 47 -8.01 16.72 -21.39
N ALA A 48 -7.27 15.62 -21.20
CA ALA A 48 -7.73 14.26 -21.49
C ALA A 48 -7.64 13.38 -20.24
N PRO A 49 -8.51 12.35 -20.11
CA PRO A 49 -8.46 11.46 -18.96
C PRO A 49 -7.16 10.65 -18.92
N VAL A 50 -6.54 10.60 -17.75
CA VAL A 50 -5.32 9.82 -17.49
C VAL A 50 -5.59 8.94 -16.27
N THR A 51 -5.23 7.67 -16.34
CA THR A 51 -5.16 6.80 -15.19
C THR A 51 -3.73 6.71 -14.71
N MET A 52 -3.49 7.04 -13.45
CA MET A 52 -2.20 6.85 -12.79
C MET A 52 -2.24 5.59 -11.94
N ARG A 53 -1.15 4.83 -11.93
CA ARG A 53 -1.02 3.62 -11.13
C ARG A 53 0.30 3.63 -10.38
N ALA A 54 0.22 3.67 -9.05
CA ALA A 54 1.38 3.54 -8.17
C ALA A 54 1.57 2.07 -7.78
N THR A 55 2.80 1.59 -7.85
CA THR A 55 3.22 0.26 -7.41
C THR A 55 4.44 0.36 -6.52
N PHE A 56 4.64 -0.66 -5.68
CA PHE A 56 5.72 -0.68 -4.70
C PHE A 56 6.52 -1.97 -4.81
N SER A 57 7.81 -1.87 -4.54
CA SER A 57 8.72 -3.00 -4.38
C SER A 57 9.49 -2.90 -3.07
N GLY A 58 10.13 -3.99 -2.64
CA GLY A 58 10.87 -4.04 -1.37
C GLY A 58 10.01 -4.38 -0.16
N ALA A 59 8.69 -4.39 -0.30
CA ALA A 59 7.73 -4.86 0.70
C ALA A 59 6.43 -5.27 0.01
N GLU A 60 5.66 -6.12 0.67
CA GLU A 60 4.31 -6.46 0.23
C GLU A 60 3.34 -5.38 0.71
N ILE A 61 2.81 -4.61 -0.23
CA ILE A 61 1.82 -3.56 0.04
C ILE A 61 0.46 -4.05 -0.49
N THR A 62 -0.50 -4.10 0.41
CA THR A 62 -1.84 -4.67 0.15
C THR A 62 -2.94 -3.61 0.27
N ASP A 63 -4.18 -4.04 0.17
CA ASP A 63 -5.38 -3.22 0.37
C ASP A 63 -5.51 -2.61 1.79
N LYS A 64 -4.64 -3.00 2.72
CA LYS A 64 -4.57 -2.39 4.06
C LYS A 64 -3.80 -1.08 4.09
N ALA A 65 -3.13 -0.75 2.99
CA ALA A 65 -2.43 0.51 2.83
C ALA A 65 -3.36 1.57 2.25
N ASP A 66 -3.10 2.82 2.60
CA ASP A 66 -3.66 3.98 1.92
C ASP A 66 -2.57 4.66 1.11
N VAL A 67 -2.89 5.02 -0.12
CA VAL A 67 -1.98 5.75 -1.00
C VAL A 67 -2.66 7.01 -1.52
N THR A 68 -2.01 8.14 -1.35
CA THR A 68 -2.44 9.43 -1.88
C THR A 68 -1.37 9.98 -2.81
N LEU A 69 -1.79 10.51 -3.95
CA LEU A 69 -0.91 11.20 -4.88
C LEU A 69 -1.02 12.70 -4.65
N ASP A 70 0.09 13.36 -4.45
CA ASP A 70 0.19 14.82 -4.38
C ASP A 70 0.83 15.30 -5.69
N ILE A 71 -0.01 15.81 -6.59
CA ILE A 71 0.38 16.24 -7.92
C ILE A 71 0.71 17.73 -7.88
N ARG A 72 1.90 18.10 -8.34
CA ARG A 72 2.36 19.50 -8.30
C ARG A 72 2.84 19.99 -9.65
N LEU A 73 2.30 21.12 -10.05
CA LEU A 73 2.84 21.99 -11.07
C LEU A 73 3.01 23.38 -10.42
N ASP A 74 4.22 23.96 -10.52
CA ASP A 74 4.55 25.25 -9.91
C ASP A 74 4.24 25.33 -8.40
N ASP A 75 4.59 24.28 -7.66
CA ASP A 75 4.43 24.15 -6.20
C ASP A 75 2.97 24.19 -5.69
N LYS A 76 1.98 24.07 -6.57
CA LYS A 76 0.58 23.98 -6.17
C LYS A 76 0.20 22.52 -5.92
N PRO A 77 -0.10 22.12 -4.67
CA PRO A 77 -0.47 20.74 -4.36
C PRO A 77 -1.90 20.42 -4.82
N MET A 78 -2.07 19.26 -5.43
CA MET A 78 -3.37 18.66 -5.72
C MET A 78 -3.36 17.23 -5.19
N LEU A 79 -4.11 16.99 -4.13
CA LEU A 79 -4.20 15.65 -3.51
C LEU A 79 -5.27 14.82 -4.20
N VAL A 80 -4.87 13.63 -4.63
CA VAL A 80 -5.75 12.65 -5.27
C VAL A 80 -5.67 11.33 -4.54
N ASN A 81 -6.80 10.87 -4.03
CA ASN A 81 -6.90 9.56 -3.38
C ASN A 81 -6.90 8.46 -4.44
N THR A 82 -6.26 7.36 -4.11
CA THR A 82 -6.21 6.18 -4.98
C THR A 82 -7.14 5.08 -4.48
N THR A 83 -7.39 4.11 -5.35
CA THR A 83 -8.09 2.87 -5.04
C THR A 83 -7.17 1.69 -5.32
N TYR A 84 -7.12 0.72 -4.40
CA TYR A 84 -6.37 -0.52 -4.61
C TYR A 84 -7.00 -1.36 -5.72
N ASP A 85 -6.19 -1.82 -6.67
CA ASP A 85 -6.67 -2.53 -7.86
C ASP A 85 -6.78 -4.06 -7.70
N GLY A 86 -6.38 -4.59 -6.54
CA GLY A 86 -6.36 -6.02 -6.26
C GLY A 86 -5.10 -6.75 -6.74
N GLU A 87 -4.17 -6.05 -7.39
CA GLU A 87 -2.95 -6.61 -8.00
C GLU A 87 -1.67 -5.88 -7.57
N GLY A 88 -1.68 -5.32 -6.36
CA GLY A 88 -0.53 -4.61 -5.81
C GLY A 88 -0.39 -3.16 -6.28
N GLY A 89 -1.35 -2.65 -7.03
CA GLY A 89 -1.36 -1.28 -7.53
C GLY A 89 -2.45 -0.42 -6.90
N PHE A 90 -2.20 0.88 -6.91
CA PHE A 90 -3.14 1.90 -6.45
C PHE A 90 -3.39 2.87 -7.59
N THR A 91 -4.64 2.98 -8.01
CA THR A 91 -5.03 3.73 -9.21
C THR A 91 -5.84 4.96 -8.89
N ALA A 92 -5.66 6.00 -9.70
CA ALA A 92 -6.46 7.20 -9.68
C ALA A 92 -6.63 7.76 -11.10
N GLY A 93 -7.82 8.25 -11.40
CA GLY A 93 -8.07 9.02 -12.61
C GLY A 93 -7.81 10.51 -12.36
N TYR A 94 -7.23 11.19 -13.33
CA TYR A 94 -6.95 12.61 -13.27
C TYR A 94 -6.93 13.25 -14.67
N ASN A 95 -7.34 14.50 -14.75
CA ASN A 95 -7.21 15.31 -15.97
C ASN A 95 -6.23 16.44 -15.69
N PHE A 96 -5.09 16.42 -16.35
CA PHE A 96 -4.11 17.51 -16.27
C PHE A 96 -4.63 18.69 -17.08
N GLU A 97 -4.66 19.87 -16.49
CA GLU A 97 -5.20 21.08 -17.15
C GLU A 97 -4.23 21.66 -18.19
N GLU A 98 -2.93 21.54 -17.93
CA GLU A 98 -1.88 22.14 -18.74
C GLU A 98 -0.79 21.13 -19.10
N PRO A 99 -0.15 21.28 -20.29
CA PRO A 99 1.09 20.58 -20.57
C PRO A 99 2.20 20.99 -19.62
N GLY A 100 3.10 20.09 -19.33
CA GLY A 100 4.25 20.39 -18.50
C GLY A 100 4.77 19.16 -17.76
N SER A 101 5.80 19.38 -16.96
CA SER A 101 6.40 18.36 -16.12
C SER A 101 5.87 18.50 -14.70
N TYR A 102 5.13 17.49 -14.28
CA TYR A 102 4.51 17.45 -12.95
C TYR A 102 5.35 16.61 -12.01
N GLU A 103 5.61 17.11 -10.81
CA GLU A 103 6.10 16.30 -9.72
C GLU A 103 4.91 15.61 -9.03
N VAL A 104 5.03 14.31 -8.78
CA VAL A 104 4.01 13.54 -8.07
C VAL A 104 4.66 12.91 -6.86
N PHE A 105 4.21 13.32 -5.68
CA PHE A 105 4.63 12.69 -4.43
C PHE A 105 3.65 11.58 -4.08
N ILE A 106 4.15 10.38 -3.96
CA ILE A 106 3.39 9.19 -3.61
C ILE A 106 3.49 9.01 -2.11
N HIS A 107 2.41 9.27 -1.40
CA HIS A 107 2.31 9.07 0.04
C HIS A 107 1.74 7.70 0.33
N LEU A 108 2.52 6.87 1.00
CA LEU A 108 2.13 5.54 1.45
C LEU A 108 1.94 5.54 2.96
N TYR A 109 0.77 5.10 3.40
CA TYR A 109 0.42 4.92 4.80
C TYR A 109 0.09 3.45 5.06
N VAL A 110 0.86 2.80 5.92
CA VAL A 110 0.63 1.42 6.37
C VAL A 110 0.85 1.37 7.88
N ASP A 111 -0.18 1.05 8.65
CA ASP A 111 -0.13 1.10 10.11
C ASP A 111 0.43 2.45 10.60
N ASP A 112 1.54 2.46 11.33
CA ASP A 112 2.20 3.68 11.80
C ASP A 112 3.26 4.22 10.81
N LEU A 113 3.43 3.55 9.68
CA LEU A 113 4.42 3.94 8.67
C LEU A 113 3.86 4.96 7.71
N HIS A 114 4.58 6.06 7.50
CA HIS A 114 4.33 7.02 6.45
C HIS A 114 5.58 7.21 5.61
N LEU A 115 5.51 6.87 4.34
CA LEU A 115 6.57 7.08 3.36
C LEU A 115 6.12 8.03 2.27
N THR A 116 7.05 8.83 1.78
CA THR A 116 6.85 9.67 0.62
C THR A 116 7.91 9.37 -0.42
N LYS A 117 7.48 9.04 -1.62
CA LYS A 117 8.35 8.82 -2.78
C LYS A 117 7.96 9.78 -3.89
N LYS A 118 8.93 10.17 -4.69
CA LYS A 118 8.73 11.16 -5.76
C LYS A 118 8.79 10.50 -7.12
N ALA A 119 7.87 10.87 -7.99
CA ALA A 119 7.85 10.51 -9.40
C ALA A 119 7.62 11.76 -10.24
N GLN A 120 7.80 11.65 -11.55
CA GLN A 120 7.56 12.72 -12.50
C GLN A 120 6.62 12.24 -13.60
N VAL A 121 5.71 13.09 -14.00
CA VAL A 121 4.79 12.86 -15.13
C VAL A 121 4.92 14.02 -16.10
N ASP A 122 5.33 13.69 -17.32
CA ASP A 122 5.44 14.67 -18.41
C ASP A 122 4.15 14.63 -19.24
N VAL A 123 3.45 15.75 -19.29
CA VAL A 123 2.16 15.91 -19.97
C VAL A 123 2.34 16.79 -21.21
N GLN A 124 1.81 16.35 -22.33
CA GLN A 124 1.84 17.04 -23.61
C GLN A 124 0.57 17.82 -23.94
#